data_c3e046c606e2dc551539a54027a0670a
#
_entry.id   c3e046c606e2dc551539a54027a0670a
#
_cell.length_a   1.000
_cell.length_b   1.000
_cell.length_c   1.000
_cell.angle_alpha   90.00
_cell.angle_beta   90.00
_cell.angle_gamma   90.00
#
_symmetry.space_group_name_H-M   'P 1'
#
loop_
_entity.id
_entity.type
_entity.pdbx_description
1 polymer ?
#
loop_
_entity_poly.entity_id
_entity_poly.type
_entity_poly.pdbx_seq_one_letter_code
_entity_poly.pdbx_strand_id
1 'polypeptide(L)'
;CTPVLGEITYGIERLAMYLQGVENVYDLVWAKTLDGNTVTYGDVYHQNEVEQSTYNFEYSDADWLLRQFNDYEAQAKRLLAEENASLALPAYELVLKAGHTFNLLDACGAISVTERATYIGRIRALSRAVAQKYVESREKLGFPLVKANAA
;
A
#
# COMPACT_ATOMS: atom_id res chain seq x y z
N CYS A 1 4.48 21.64 -1.65
CA CYS A 1 5.63 20.78 -1.34
C CYS A 1 6.91 21.38 -1.88
N THR A 2 7.99 21.28 -1.12
CA THR A 2 9.33 21.66 -1.54
C THR A 2 10.30 20.55 -1.10
N PRO A 3 11.02 19.89 -2.02
CA PRO A 3 11.00 20.08 -3.48
C PRO A 3 9.70 19.59 -4.13
N VAL A 4 9.42 20.07 -5.34
CA VAL A 4 8.36 19.52 -6.19
C VAL A 4 8.85 18.21 -6.78
N LEU A 5 8.09 17.14 -6.57
CA LEU A 5 8.38 15.82 -7.11
C LEU A 5 7.53 15.56 -8.35
N GLY A 6 8.12 14.95 -9.36
CA GLY A 6 7.43 14.41 -10.52
C GLY A 6 7.41 12.89 -10.47
N GLU A 7 6.30 12.29 -10.83
CA GLU A 7 6.15 10.84 -10.93
C GLU A 7 5.44 10.49 -12.25
N ILE A 8 5.88 9.42 -12.87
CA ILE A 8 5.20 8.79 -14.01
C ILE A 8 5.04 7.32 -13.67
N THR A 9 3.80 6.89 -13.51
CA THR A 9 3.46 5.49 -13.22
C THR A 9 2.61 4.91 -14.33
N TYR A 10 3.17 3.97 -15.08
CA TYR A 10 2.44 3.26 -16.13
C TYR A 10 1.77 2.01 -15.58
N GLY A 11 0.51 1.78 -15.96
CA GLY A 11 -0.12 0.47 -15.79
C GLY A 11 0.34 -0.45 -16.89
N ILE A 12 1.16 -1.44 -16.57
CA ILE A 12 1.70 -2.40 -17.57
C ILE A 12 0.58 -3.17 -18.24
N GLU A 13 -0.45 -3.54 -17.52
CA GLU A 13 -1.63 -4.23 -18.04
C GLU A 13 -2.32 -3.40 -19.13
N ARG A 14 -2.51 -2.11 -18.92
CA ARG A 14 -3.12 -1.22 -19.91
C ARG A 14 -2.28 -1.09 -21.17
N LEU A 15 -0.97 -0.98 -21.02
CA LEU A 15 -0.06 -0.96 -22.16
C LEU A 15 -0.10 -2.29 -22.93
N ALA A 16 -0.10 -3.42 -22.22
CA ALA A 16 -0.18 -4.74 -22.81
C ALA A 16 -1.53 -4.94 -23.52
N MET A 17 -2.65 -4.51 -22.95
CA MET A 17 -3.96 -4.55 -23.62
C MET A 17 -3.96 -3.78 -24.93
N TYR A 18 -3.40 -2.57 -24.93
CA TYR A 18 -3.27 -1.77 -26.14
C TYR A 18 -2.40 -2.46 -27.21
N LEU A 19 -1.24 -2.98 -26.82
CA LEU A 19 -0.30 -3.65 -27.74
C LEU A 19 -0.84 -4.96 -28.28
N GLN A 20 -1.58 -5.72 -27.48
CA GLN A 20 -2.18 -6.99 -27.88
C GLN A 20 -3.57 -6.83 -28.53
N GLY A 21 -4.16 -5.63 -28.49
CA GLY A 21 -5.47 -5.35 -29.06
C GLY A 21 -6.61 -6.08 -28.37
N VAL A 22 -6.52 -6.26 -27.03
CA VAL A 22 -7.57 -6.89 -26.21
C VAL A 22 -8.29 -5.87 -25.34
N GLU A 23 -9.59 -6.07 -25.14
CA GLU A 23 -10.43 -5.16 -24.34
C GLU A 23 -10.54 -5.60 -22.88
N ASN A 24 -10.33 -6.87 -22.58
CA ASN A 24 -10.38 -7.42 -21.24
C ASN A 24 -8.96 -7.81 -20.79
N VAL A 25 -8.59 -7.38 -19.58
CA VAL A 25 -7.27 -7.69 -19.01
C VAL A 25 -7.02 -9.19 -18.87
N TYR A 26 -8.05 -9.98 -18.62
CA TYR A 26 -7.92 -11.42 -18.47
C TYR A 26 -7.59 -12.15 -19.78
N ASP A 27 -7.83 -11.52 -20.94
CA ASP A 27 -7.51 -12.07 -22.25
C ASP A 27 -6.07 -11.81 -22.69
N LEU A 28 -5.31 -11.02 -21.90
CA LEU A 28 -3.89 -10.80 -22.16
C LEU A 28 -3.12 -12.13 -22.22
N VAL A 29 -2.32 -12.30 -23.25
CA VAL A 29 -1.35 -13.40 -23.31
C VAL A 29 -0.25 -13.11 -22.29
N TRP A 30 -0.17 -13.97 -21.26
CA TRP A 30 0.86 -13.93 -20.24
C TRP A 30 2.14 -14.61 -20.68
N ALA A 31 2.00 -15.83 -21.23
CA ALA A 31 3.11 -16.63 -21.73
C ALA A 31 2.65 -17.61 -22.80
N LYS A 32 3.60 -18.17 -23.55
CA LYS A 32 3.41 -19.35 -24.38
C LYS A 32 4.24 -20.48 -23.81
N THR A 33 3.63 -21.66 -23.72
CA THR A 33 4.30 -22.90 -23.31
C THR A 33 5.17 -23.46 -24.43
N LEU A 34 6.06 -24.40 -24.12
CA LEU A 34 6.97 -25.01 -25.09
C LEU A 34 6.22 -25.78 -26.19
N ASP A 35 5.05 -26.32 -25.91
CA ASP A 35 4.14 -27.00 -26.84
C ASP A 35 3.21 -26.06 -27.61
N GLY A 36 3.40 -24.72 -27.44
CA GLY A 36 2.69 -23.69 -28.19
C GLY A 36 1.35 -23.28 -27.63
N ASN A 37 0.93 -23.81 -26.48
CA ASN A 37 -0.30 -23.38 -25.83
C ASN A 37 -0.14 -21.95 -25.25
N THR A 38 -1.25 -21.20 -25.18
CA THR A 38 -1.29 -19.87 -24.62
C THR A 38 -1.76 -19.95 -23.17
N VAL A 39 -1.03 -19.28 -22.27
CA VAL A 39 -1.44 -18.99 -20.90
C VAL A 39 -1.87 -17.53 -20.85
N THR A 40 -3.06 -17.26 -20.36
CA THR A 40 -3.60 -15.90 -20.25
C THR A 40 -3.34 -15.29 -18.87
N TYR A 41 -3.49 -13.97 -18.77
CA TYR A 41 -3.53 -13.25 -17.47
C TYR A 41 -4.65 -13.80 -16.60
N GLY A 42 -5.79 -14.14 -17.19
CA GLY A 42 -6.91 -14.76 -16.50
C GLY A 42 -6.56 -16.11 -15.88
N ASP A 43 -5.85 -16.96 -16.60
CA ASP A 43 -5.42 -18.27 -16.06
C ASP A 43 -4.54 -18.11 -14.81
N VAL A 44 -3.77 -17.04 -14.73
CA VAL A 44 -2.84 -16.79 -13.62
C VAL A 44 -3.50 -16.06 -12.44
N TYR A 45 -4.33 -15.06 -12.70
CA TYR A 45 -4.75 -14.10 -11.66
C TYR A 45 -6.25 -14.05 -11.36
N HIS A 46 -7.11 -14.52 -12.29
CA HIS A 46 -8.55 -14.35 -12.11
C HIS A 46 -9.08 -15.01 -10.83
N GLN A 47 -8.67 -16.25 -10.56
CA GLN A 47 -9.12 -16.95 -9.35
C GLN A 47 -8.64 -16.25 -8.06
N ASN A 48 -7.42 -15.73 -8.04
CA ASN A 48 -6.93 -14.95 -6.90
C ASN A 48 -7.79 -13.69 -6.68
N GLU A 49 -8.16 -12.98 -7.74
CA GLU A 49 -9.06 -11.81 -7.62
C GLU A 49 -10.44 -12.19 -7.08
N VAL A 50 -11.01 -13.30 -7.56
CA VAL A 50 -12.29 -13.81 -7.06
C VAL A 50 -12.22 -14.08 -5.54
N GLU A 51 -11.18 -14.80 -5.10
CA GLU A 51 -11.02 -15.14 -3.68
C GLU A 51 -10.77 -13.90 -2.82
N GLN A 52 -9.90 -12.97 -3.25
CA GLN A 52 -9.64 -11.74 -2.52
C GLN A 52 -10.89 -10.84 -2.44
N SER A 53 -11.64 -10.69 -3.53
CA SER A 53 -12.87 -9.92 -3.54
C SER A 53 -13.93 -10.54 -2.62
N THR A 54 -14.11 -11.86 -2.70
CA THR A 54 -15.03 -12.59 -1.83
C THR A 54 -14.68 -12.39 -0.35
N TYR A 55 -13.40 -12.52 0.01
CA TYR A 55 -12.94 -12.24 1.35
C TYR A 55 -13.23 -10.78 1.76
N ASN A 56 -12.86 -9.82 0.92
CA ASN A 56 -12.98 -8.40 1.25
C ASN A 56 -14.41 -7.94 1.49
N PHE A 57 -15.36 -8.45 0.69
CA PHE A 57 -16.74 -7.98 0.73
C PHE A 57 -17.68 -8.84 1.57
N GLU A 58 -17.40 -10.14 1.72
CA GLU A 58 -18.37 -11.09 2.28
C GLU A 58 -17.87 -11.79 3.56
N TYR A 59 -16.56 -12.04 3.67
CA TYR A 59 -16.01 -12.89 4.74
C TYR A 59 -15.05 -12.17 5.69
N SER A 60 -14.84 -10.87 5.55
CA SER A 60 -14.00 -10.11 6.48
C SER A 60 -14.65 -10.03 7.86
N ASP A 61 -13.88 -10.36 8.91
CA ASP A 61 -14.28 -10.19 10.30
C ASP A 61 -14.03 -8.74 10.75
N ALA A 62 -15.10 -7.94 10.80
CA ALA A 62 -15.03 -6.53 11.14
C ALA A 62 -14.43 -6.28 12.54
N ASP A 63 -14.80 -7.07 13.55
CA ASP A 63 -14.30 -6.91 14.90
C ASP A 63 -12.80 -7.21 14.99
N TRP A 64 -12.33 -8.22 14.27
CA TRP A 64 -10.93 -8.54 14.17
C TRP A 64 -10.16 -7.42 13.47
N LEU A 65 -10.67 -6.90 12.35
CA LEU A 65 -10.06 -5.79 11.61
C LEU A 65 -9.98 -4.51 12.45
N LEU A 66 -11.03 -4.18 13.21
CA LEU A 66 -11.03 -3.02 14.12
C LEU A 66 -9.93 -3.12 15.18
N ARG A 67 -9.75 -4.31 15.78
CA ARG A 67 -8.66 -4.56 16.74
C ARG A 67 -7.30 -4.41 16.05
N GLN A 68 -7.13 -5.03 14.88
CA GLN A 68 -5.87 -4.93 14.11
C GLN A 68 -5.50 -3.48 13.77
N PHE A 69 -6.48 -2.69 13.31
CA PHE A 69 -6.24 -1.27 13.01
C PHE A 69 -5.73 -0.51 14.24
N ASN A 70 -6.41 -0.68 15.38
CA ASN A 70 -6.04 0.00 16.62
C ASN A 70 -4.66 -0.46 17.13
N ASP A 71 -4.34 -1.74 17.02
CA ASP A 71 -3.04 -2.29 17.43
C ASP A 71 -1.91 -1.75 16.54
N TYR A 72 -2.09 -1.70 15.21
CA TYR A 72 -1.12 -1.13 14.30
C TYR A 72 -0.89 0.37 14.56
N GLU A 73 -1.96 1.14 14.79
CA GLU A 73 -1.85 2.55 15.14
C GLU A 73 -1.09 2.76 16.45
N ALA A 74 -1.46 2.03 17.50
CA ALA A 74 -0.82 2.12 18.82
C ALA A 74 0.67 1.77 18.73
N GLN A 75 1.00 0.71 18.04
CA GLN A 75 2.37 0.27 17.85
C GLN A 75 3.19 1.26 17.01
N ALA A 76 2.60 1.81 15.94
CA ALA A 76 3.27 2.84 15.14
C ALA A 76 3.59 4.08 15.99
N LYS A 77 2.63 4.56 16.78
CA LYS A 77 2.83 5.69 17.71
C LYS A 77 3.95 5.41 18.71
N ARG A 78 3.99 4.19 19.29
CA ARG A 78 5.04 3.79 20.22
C ARG A 78 6.43 3.84 19.56
N LEU A 79 6.57 3.31 18.34
CA LEU A 79 7.85 3.34 17.63
C LEU A 79 8.29 4.77 17.25
N LEU A 80 7.35 5.64 16.90
CA LEU A 80 7.63 7.04 16.58
C LEU A 80 8.04 7.86 17.81
N ALA A 81 7.57 7.49 19.00
CA ALA A 81 7.93 8.12 20.26
C ALA A 81 9.31 7.70 20.79
N GLU A 82 9.92 6.64 20.21
CA GLU A 82 11.24 6.18 20.66
C GLU A 82 12.32 7.22 20.36
N GLU A 83 13.05 7.64 21.40
CA GLU A 83 14.11 8.67 21.30
C GLU A 83 15.50 8.10 21.05
N ASN A 84 15.78 6.91 21.57
CA ASN A 84 17.10 6.28 21.50
C ASN A 84 17.39 5.63 20.13
N ALA A 85 16.35 5.39 19.33
CA ALA A 85 16.48 4.80 18.00
C ALA A 85 15.55 5.47 16.99
N SER A 86 16.00 5.62 15.76
CA SER A 86 15.15 6.07 14.66
C SER A 86 14.43 4.88 14.05
N LEU A 87 13.15 4.72 14.39
CA LEU A 87 12.31 3.60 13.96
C LEU A 87 11.22 4.03 12.95
N ALA A 88 11.53 5.04 12.12
CA ALA A 88 10.59 5.57 11.12
C ALA A 88 10.15 4.50 10.10
N LEU A 89 11.06 3.66 9.61
CA LEU A 89 10.71 2.65 8.60
C LEU A 89 9.84 1.51 9.18
N PRO A 90 10.15 0.91 10.34
CA PRO A 90 9.23 -0.04 10.98
C PRO A 90 7.87 0.56 11.33
N ALA A 91 7.83 1.84 11.76
CA ALA A 91 6.57 2.54 11.98
C ALA A 91 5.78 2.70 10.68
N TYR A 92 6.46 2.98 9.56
CA TYR A 92 5.81 3.09 8.25
C TYR A 92 5.14 1.79 7.81
N GLU A 93 5.78 0.64 8.01
CA GLU A 93 5.16 -0.66 7.74
C GLU A 93 3.83 -0.86 8.49
N LEU A 94 3.78 -0.41 9.75
CA LEU A 94 2.55 -0.47 10.54
C LEU A 94 1.48 0.48 10.01
N VAL A 95 1.87 1.65 9.51
CA VAL A 95 0.94 2.59 8.85
C VAL A 95 0.37 1.99 7.57
N LEU A 96 1.18 1.30 6.76
CA LEU A 96 0.71 0.59 5.57
C LEU A 96 -0.29 -0.52 5.94
N LYS A 97 -0.01 -1.29 6.98
CA LYS A 97 -0.92 -2.33 7.50
C LYS A 97 -2.23 -1.72 8.00
N ALA A 98 -2.17 -0.62 8.75
CA ALA A 98 -3.37 0.11 9.19
C ALA A 98 -4.18 0.63 8.00
N GLY A 99 -3.53 1.15 6.96
CA GLY A 99 -4.18 1.60 5.74
C GLY A 99 -4.87 0.46 4.98
N HIS A 100 -4.22 -0.69 4.88
CA HIS A 100 -4.82 -1.89 4.30
C HIS A 100 -6.04 -2.38 5.11
N THR A 101 -5.90 -2.46 6.44
CA THR A 101 -7.01 -2.83 7.33
C THR A 101 -8.20 -1.89 7.20
N PHE A 102 -7.94 -0.58 7.09
CA PHE A 102 -9.00 0.40 6.82
C PHE A 102 -9.71 0.14 5.49
N ASN A 103 -8.99 -0.20 4.43
CA ASN A 103 -9.60 -0.53 3.14
C ASN A 103 -10.53 -1.77 3.23
N LEU A 104 -10.15 -2.77 4.03
CA LEU A 104 -11.00 -3.95 4.28
C LEU A 104 -12.26 -3.57 5.07
N LEU A 105 -12.12 -2.75 6.12
CA LEU A 105 -13.26 -2.23 6.90
C LEU A 105 -14.24 -1.41 6.05
N ASP A 106 -13.72 -0.60 5.14
CA ASP A 106 -14.53 0.18 4.20
C ASP A 106 -15.23 -0.74 3.19
N ALA A 107 -14.54 -1.73 2.66
CA ALA A 107 -15.06 -2.68 1.68
C ALA A 107 -16.19 -3.56 2.25
N CYS A 108 -16.02 -4.10 3.46
CA CYS A 108 -17.05 -4.92 4.10
C CYS A 108 -18.20 -4.12 4.73
N GLY A 109 -18.19 -2.78 4.61
CA GLY A 109 -19.24 -1.91 5.13
C GLY A 109 -19.26 -1.74 6.65
N ALA A 110 -18.16 -2.07 7.34
CA ALA A 110 -18.06 -2.02 8.80
C ALA A 110 -17.94 -0.60 9.36
N ILE A 111 -17.65 0.39 8.51
CA ILE A 111 -17.51 1.80 8.90
C ILE A 111 -18.48 2.68 8.11
N SER A 112 -19.08 3.64 8.81
CA SER A 112 -19.98 4.63 8.20
C SER A 112 -19.20 5.68 7.40
N VAL A 113 -19.89 6.42 6.53
CA VAL A 113 -19.32 7.54 5.75
C VAL A 113 -18.65 8.59 6.68
N THR A 114 -19.24 8.85 7.84
CA THR A 114 -18.70 9.80 8.83
C THR A 114 -17.43 9.26 9.48
N GLU A 115 -17.43 8.01 9.89
CA GLU A 115 -16.27 7.35 10.50
C GLU A 115 -15.10 7.24 9.51
N ARG A 116 -15.39 7.02 8.22
CA ARG A 116 -14.40 6.98 7.16
C ARG A 116 -13.47 8.20 7.17
N ALA A 117 -14.03 9.39 7.30
CA ALA A 117 -13.24 10.63 7.40
C ALA A 117 -12.30 10.62 8.63
N THR A 118 -12.76 10.08 9.76
CA THR A 118 -11.96 9.94 10.97
C THR A 118 -10.79 8.98 10.79
N TYR A 119 -11.03 7.80 10.21
CA TYR A 119 -9.96 6.82 9.92
C TYR A 119 -8.91 7.38 8.95
N ILE A 120 -9.34 8.05 7.89
CA ILE A 120 -8.43 8.74 6.95
C ILE A 120 -7.59 9.78 7.69
N GLY A 121 -8.20 10.56 8.59
CA GLY A 121 -7.50 11.54 9.43
C GLY A 121 -6.41 10.89 10.30
N ARG A 122 -6.72 9.76 10.95
CA ARG A 122 -5.78 8.98 11.77
C ARG A 122 -4.58 8.49 10.94
N ILE A 123 -4.82 7.88 9.77
CA ILE A 123 -3.77 7.40 8.88
C ILE A 123 -2.89 8.55 8.37
N ARG A 124 -3.50 9.69 7.98
CA ARG A 124 -2.75 10.88 7.55
C ARG A 124 -1.86 11.44 8.65
N ALA A 125 -2.34 11.48 9.89
CA ALA A 125 -1.56 11.94 11.04
C ALA A 125 -0.33 11.03 11.28
N LEU A 126 -0.52 9.70 11.22
CA LEU A 126 0.57 8.74 11.32
C LEU A 126 1.58 8.89 10.18
N SER A 127 1.11 8.99 8.94
CA SER A 127 1.97 9.15 7.76
C SER A 127 2.82 10.41 7.85
N ARG A 128 2.22 11.51 8.32
CA ARG A 128 2.94 12.77 8.55
C ARG A 128 4.02 12.61 9.62
N ALA A 129 3.70 11.96 10.74
CA ALA A 129 4.65 11.74 11.83
C ALA A 129 5.82 10.83 11.37
N VAL A 130 5.54 9.79 10.58
CA VAL A 130 6.57 8.95 9.95
C VAL A 130 7.49 9.79 9.06
N ALA A 131 6.92 10.62 8.19
CA ALA A 131 7.70 11.46 7.28
C ALA A 131 8.61 12.43 8.04
N GLN A 132 8.12 13.06 9.10
CA GLN A 132 8.92 13.91 9.97
C GLN A 132 10.08 13.15 10.63
N LYS A 133 9.78 12.02 11.27
CA LYS A 133 10.81 11.18 11.92
C LYS A 133 11.84 10.67 10.93
N TYR A 134 11.43 10.35 9.70
CA TYR A 134 12.34 9.94 8.63
C TYR A 134 13.30 11.07 8.25
N VAL A 135 12.80 12.29 8.00
CA VAL A 135 13.65 13.44 7.65
C VAL A 135 14.64 13.74 8.78
N GLU A 136 14.17 13.82 10.04
CA GLU A 136 15.04 14.00 11.21
C GLU A 136 16.14 12.94 11.30
N SER A 137 15.82 11.68 10.95
CA SER A 137 16.81 10.61 10.95
C SER A 137 17.86 10.79 9.86
N ARG A 138 17.46 11.27 8.67
CA ARG A 138 18.40 11.56 7.57
C ARG A 138 19.29 12.77 7.87
N GLU A 139 18.73 13.78 8.51
CA GLU A 139 19.49 14.94 8.98
C GLU A 139 20.58 14.55 10.00
N LYS A 140 20.23 13.74 11.00
CA LYS A 140 21.18 13.20 11.99
C LYS A 140 22.32 12.40 11.34
N LEU A 141 22.04 11.70 10.23
CA LEU A 141 23.04 10.99 9.44
C LEU A 141 23.83 11.92 8.51
N GLY A 142 23.48 13.21 8.44
CA GLY A 142 24.10 14.21 7.58
C GLY A 142 23.80 14.03 6.10
N PHE A 143 22.62 13.51 5.75
CA PHE A 143 22.15 13.30 4.37
C PHE A 143 23.20 12.57 3.50
N PRO A 144 23.48 11.27 3.74
CA PRO A 144 24.61 10.56 3.12
C PRO A 144 24.63 10.63 1.59
N LEU A 145 23.44 10.65 0.95
CA LEU A 145 23.32 10.72 -0.52
C LEU A 145 23.68 12.10 -1.09
N VAL A 146 23.57 13.17 -0.31
CA VAL A 146 23.92 14.52 -0.76
C VAL A 146 25.44 14.72 -0.78
N LYS A 147 26.17 14.11 0.16
CA LYS A 147 27.64 14.22 0.25
C LYS A 147 28.36 13.53 -0.91
N ALA A 148 27.75 12.52 -1.52
CA ALA A 148 28.35 11.79 -2.65
C ALA A 148 28.49 12.62 -3.93
N ASN A 149 27.78 13.75 -4.04
CA ASN A 149 27.80 14.63 -5.21
C ASN A 149 28.63 15.92 -5.02
N ALA A 150 29.34 16.03 -3.92
CA ALA A 150 30.15 17.22 -3.60
C ALA A 150 31.68 17.00 -3.80
N ALA A 151 32.06 15.91 -4.50
CA ALA A 151 33.45 15.61 -4.83
C ALA A 151 33.75 15.80 -6.31
#